data_0f271536fbcb22e0b34d7a3848fd6543
#
_entry.id   0f271536fbcb22e0b34d7a3848fd6543
#
_cell.length_a   1.000
_cell.length_b   1.000
_cell.length_c   1.000
_cell.angle_alpha   90.00
_cell.angle_beta   90.00
_cell.angle_gamma   90.00
#
_symmetry.space_group_name_H-M   'P 1'
#
loop_
_entity.id
_entity.type
_entity.pdbx_description
1 polymer ?
#
loop_
_entity_poly.entity_id
_entity_poly.type
_entity_poly.pdbx_seq_one_letter_code
_entity_poly.pdbx_strand_id
1 'polypeptide(L)'
;VYVCFALVAINAVLFSLSLVGQRLWAFFQRVKMRVTAKERLYLFGNNANSQNLYKSDKKRAKIIVDTFADKDCDKLYAKKIAFAHTDDLCVAAKRIADRCKENVSRRIVVINTGDEEKNVKICRAFIACIENATEREKENMFADMQVYVVGDSRYEAVYVDIVSHGYGCIHYVNKYQRIAMQFIEKYPFTQFMDDRHIDYDTALVKQGTDINVFMVGFGKTSQQIFLTSVANNQFLTAGTDGKPTLKQVHYHIFDREEAENNKNLNHN
;
A
#
# COMPACT_ATOMS: atom_id res chain seq x y z
N VAL A 1 5.69 34.58 -43.04
CA VAL A 1 6.21 35.09 -41.76
C VAL A 1 5.04 35.40 -40.82
N TYR A 2 4.04 36.20 -41.18
CA TYR A 2 2.91 36.57 -40.27
C TYR A 2 2.08 35.38 -39.77
N VAL A 3 1.85 34.37 -40.62
CA VAL A 3 1.11 33.15 -40.21
C VAL A 3 1.84 32.39 -39.13
N CYS A 4 3.20 32.27 -39.21
CA CYS A 4 4.01 31.60 -38.19
C CYS A 4 3.96 32.36 -36.84
N PHE A 5 4.03 33.71 -36.88
CA PHE A 5 3.89 34.53 -35.66
C PHE A 5 2.51 34.40 -35.04
N ALA A 6 1.44 34.39 -35.84
CA ALA A 6 0.09 34.18 -35.33
C ALA A 6 -0.07 32.80 -34.68
N LEU A 7 0.45 31.72 -35.28
CA LEU A 7 0.42 30.35 -34.70
C LEU A 7 1.20 30.28 -33.41
N VAL A 8 2.38 30.88 -33.32
CA VAL A 8 3.17 30.93 -32.09
C VAL A 8 2.44 31.68 -30.98
N ALA A 9 1.85 32.84 -31.30
CA ALA A 9 1.08 33.62 -30.33
C ALA A 9 -0.15 32.86 -29.83
N ILE A 10 -0.91 32.20 -30.71
CA ILE A 10 -2.06 31.38 -30.34
C ILE A 10 -1.62 30.21 -29.43
N ASN A 11 -0.55 29.50 -29.77
CA ASN A 11 -0.03 28.44 -28.94
C ASN A 11 0.43 28.92 -27.56
N ALA A 12 1.07 30.09 -27.48
CA ALA A 12 1.48 30.67 -26.20
C ALA A 12 0.26 31.05 -25.33
N VAL A 13 -0.79 31.60 -25.91
CA VAL A 13 -2.05 31.90 -25.21
C VAL A 13 -2.74 30.63 -24.74
N LEU A 14 -2.88 29.62 -25.62
CA LEU A 14 -3.48 28.34 -25.26
C LEU A 14 -2.68 27.60 -24.13
N PHE A 15 -1.35 27.63 -24.19
CA PHE A 15 -0.50 27.10 -23.16
C PHE A 15 -0.69 27.82 -21.82
N SER A 16 -0.71 29.15 -21.83
CA SER A 16 -0.95 29.96 -20.63
C SER A 16 -2.33 29.71 -20.02
N LEU A 17 -3.38 29.63 -20.84
CA LEU A 17 -4.73 29.27 -20.40
C LEU A 17 -4.80 27.85 -19.82
N SER A 18 -4.05 26.90 -20.40
CA SER A 18 -3.96 25.53 -19.87
C SER A 18 -3.32 25.50 -18.48
N LEU A 19 -2.23 26.23 -18.26
CA LEU A 19 -1.56 26.33 -16.95
C LEU A 19 -2.46 26.96 -15.90
N VAL A 20 -3.14 28.06 -16.24
CA VAL A 20 -4.10 28.72 -15.34
C VAL A 20 -5.26 27.76 -15.02
N GLY A 21 -5.80 27.07 -16.03
CA GLY A 21 -6.88 26.10 -15.86
C GLY A 21 -6.49 24.95 -14.92
N GLN A 22 -5.28 24.43 -15.04
CA GLN A 22 -4.77 23.37 -14.16
C GLN A 22 -4.65 23.84 -12.70
N ARG A 23 -4.14 25.04 -12.47
CA ARG A 23 -4.03 25.64 -11.12
C ARG A 23 -5.41 25.91 -10.51
N LEU A 24 -6.35 26.45 -11.29
CA LEU A 24 -7.74 26.66 -10.87
C LEU A 24 -8.42 25.34 -10.53
N TRP A 25 -8.25 24.31 -11.35
CA TRP A 25 -8.78 22.98 -11.05
C TRP A 25 -8.26 22.43 -9.72
N ALA A 26 -6.94 22.51 -9.47
CA ALA A 26 -6.36 22.07 -8.21
C ALA A 26 -6.87 22.90 -7.01
N PHE A 27 -7.10 24.19 -7.20
CA PHE A 27 -7.73 25.04 -6.19
C PHE A 27 -9.16 24.56 -5.88
N PHE A 28 -10.00 24.32 -6.89
CA PHE A 28 -11.35 23.81 -6.69
C PHE A 28 -11.37 22.43 -6.00
N GLN A 29 -10.43 21.54 -6.33
CA GLN A 29 -10.32 20.27 -5.61
C GLN A 29 -9.96 20.46 -4.13
N ARG A 30 -9.09 21.41 -3.80
CA ARG A 30 -8.78 21.75 -2.40
C ARG A 30 -9.98 22.34 -1.67
N VAL A 31 -10.74 23.20 -2.31
CA VAL A 31 -11.99 23.75 -1.76
C VAL A 31 -13.00 22.63 -1.55
N LYS A 32 -13.21 21.75 -2.53
CA LYS A 32 -14.08 20.57 -2.41
C LYS A 32 -13.67 19.69 -1.23
N MET A 33 -12.37 19.44 -1.05
CA MET A 33 -11.85 18.72 0.12
C MET A 33 -12.25 19.36 1.46
N ARG A 34 -12.36 20.69 1.50
CA ARG A 34 -12.65 21.41 2.75
C ARG A 34 -14.14 21.53 3.05
N VAL A 35 -14.95 21.74 2.01
CA VAL A 35 -16.33 22.22 2.20
C VAL A 35 -17.38 21.13 1.98
N THR A 36 -17.24 20.30 0.92
CA THR A 36 -18.36 19.48 0.45
C THR A 36 -18.16 17.98 0.59
N ALA A 37 -16.94 17.52 0.87
CA ALA A 37 -16.66 16.10 0.82
C ALA A 37 -17.10 15.37 2.10
N LYS A 38 -17.99 14.39 1.97
CA LYS A 38 -18.37 13.46 3.04
C LYS A 38 -17.27 12.47 3.37
N GLU A 39 -16.51 12.03 2.36
CA GLU A 39 -15.35 11.18 2.52
C GLU A 39 -14.12 11.82 1.89
N ARG A 40 -13.00 11.78 2.59
CA ARG A 40 -11.73 12.40 2.19
C ARG A 40 -10.61 11.39 2.23
N LEU A 41 -9.76 11.39 1.20
CA LEU A 41 -8.59 10.54 1.10
C LEU A 41 -7.32 11.41 1.09
N TYR A 42 -6.48 11.21 2.08
CA TYR A 42 -5.18 11.85 2.21
C TYR A 42 -4.07 10.84 1.92
N LEU A 43 -3.22 11.13 0.96
CA LEU A 43 -2.11 10.27 0.57
C LEU A 43 -0.79 10.95 0.94
N PHE A 44 -0.13 10.48 1.99
CA PHE A 44 1.18 10.95 2.37
C PHE A 44 2.27 10.26 1.53
N GLY A 45 3.05 11.08 0.83
CA GLY A 45 4.10 10.66 -0.09
C GLY A 45 3.70 10.70 -1.56
N ASN A 46 4.52 11.38 -2.36
CA ASN A 46 4.34 11.51 -3.81
C ASN A 46 5.15 10.45 -4.56
N ASN A 47 4.64 9.25 -4.63
CA ASN A 47 5.22 8.15 -5.39
C ASN A 47 4.23 7.52 -6.37
N ALA A 48 4.69 6.59 -7.20
CA ALA A 48 3.85 5.94 -8.22
C ALA A 48 2.61 5.27 -7.61
N ASN A 49 2.73 4.63 -6.45
CA ASN A 49 1.62 3.95 -5.78
C ASN A 49 0.55 4.95 -5.32
N SER A 50 0.96 6.05 -4.69
CA SER A 50 0.05 7.12 -4.27
C SER A 50 -0.64 7.78 -5.47
N GLN A 51 0.09 8.03 -6.57
CA GLN A 51 -0.51 8.57 -7.79
C GLN A 51 -1.50 7.60 -8.45
N ASN A 52 -1.19 6.28 -8.45
CA ASN A 52 -2.09 5.26 -8.98
C ASN A 52 -3.35 5.14 -8.11
N LEU A 53 -3.20 5.12 -6.78
CA LEU A 53 -4.34 5.11 -5.86
C LEU A 53 -5.18 6.37 -6.01
N TYR A 54 -4.55 7.54 -6.17
CA TYR A 54 -5.25 8.79 -6.47
C TYR A 54 -6.09 8.69 -7.74
N LYS A 55 -5.57 8.10 -8.82
CA LYS A 55 -6.28 7.96 -10.10
C LYS A 55 -7.40 6.91 -10.05
N SER A 56 -7.18 5.80 -9.36
CA SER A 56 -8.13 4.68 -9.28
C SER A 56 -9.34 4.99 -8.42
N ASP A 57 -9.17 5.75 -7.35
CA ASP A 57 -10.29 6.16 -6.51
C ASP A 57 -11.10 7.27 -7.19
N LYS A 58 -12.30 6.95 -7.68
CA LYS A 58 -13.20 7.90 -8.35
C LYS A 58 -14.27 8.50 -7.43
N LYS A 59 -14.42 7.97 -6.22
CA LYS A 59 -15.55 8.30 -5.33
C LYS A 59 -15.22 9.41 -4.34
N ARG A 60 -13.98 9.44 -3.80
CA ARG A 60 -13.61 10.33 -2.71
C ARG A 60 -12.98 11.63 -3.19
N ALA A 61 -13.14 12.67 -2.39
CA ALA A 61 -12.28 13.83 -2.51
C ALA A 61 -10.88 13.47 -1.98
N LYS A 62 -9.84 13.75 -2.75
CA LYS A 62 -8.50 13.20 -2.51
C LYS A 62 -7.40 14.22 -2.75
N ILE A 63 -6.32 14.08 -1.99
CA ILE A 63 -5.16 14.97 -2.07
C ILE A 63 -3.89 14.21 -1.72
N ILE A 64 -2.79 14.49 -2.43
CA ILE A 64 -1.46 14.03 -2.06
C ILE A 64 -0.82 15.09 -1.16
N VAL A 65 -0.26 14.65 -0.03
CA VAL A 65 0.43 15.51 0.95
C VAL A 65 1.90 15.11 0.97
N ASP A 66 2.79 16.04 0.64
CA ASP A 66 4.23 15.79 0.65
C ASP A 66 5.02 17.11 0.72
N THR A 67 6.34 17.00 0.90
CA THR A 67 7.30 18.07 0.66
C THR A 67 7.66 18.06 -0.83
N PHE A 68 7.16 19.05 -1.58
CA PHE A 68 7.36 19.10 -3.03
C PHE A 68 8.42 20.11 -3.43
N ALA A 69 9.31 19.74 -4.36
CA ALA A 69 10.05 20.71 -5.14
C ALA A 69 9.14 21.33 -6.22
N ASP A 70 9.40 22.56 -6.64
CA ASP A 70 8.56 23.28 -7.62
C ASP A 70 8.33 22.50 -8.91
N LYS A 71 9.38 21.85 -9.44
CA LYS A 71 9.30 20.98 -10.63
C LYS A 71 8.34 19.80 -10.49
N ASP A 72 8.11 19.32 -9.27
CA ASP A 72 7.19 18.21 -9.02
C ASP A 72 5.75 18.71 -8.91
N CYS A 73 5.56 19.94 -8.43
CA CYS A 73 4.26 20.62 -8.45
C CYS A 73 3.72 20.75 -9.87
N ASP A 74 4.55 21.19 -10.81
CA ASP A 74 4.13 21.34 -12.22
C ASP A 74 3.75 19.99 -12.85
N LYS A 75 4.49 18.92 -12.56
CA LYS A 75 4.14 17.58 -13.02
C LYS A 75 2.80 17.08 -12.46
N LEU A 76 2.49 17.41 -11.21
CA LEU A 76 1.22 17.03 -10.57
C LEU A 76 0.05 17.85 -11.16
N TYR A 77 0.24 19.14 -11.43
CA TYR A 77 -0.74 19.95 -12.13
C TYR A 77 -1.05 19.37 -13.52
N ALA A 78 -0.01 19.05 -14.31
CA ALA A 78 -0.17 18.44 -15.64
C ALA A 78 -0.95 17.11 -15.59
N LYS A 79 -0.76 16.31 -14.54
CA LYS A 79 -1.48 15.04 -14.31
C LYS A 79 -2.88 15.22 -13.69
N LYS A 80 -3.33 16.43 -13.43
CA LYS A 80 -4.58 16.75 -12.71
C LYS A 80 -4.64 16.06 -11.35
N ILE A 81 -3.56 16.12 -10.57
CA ILE A 81 -3.48 15.59 -9.22
C ILE A 81 -3.51 16.76 -8.23
N ALA A 82 -4.50 16.79 -7.34
CA ALA A 82 -4.54 17.75 -6.27
C ALA A 82 -3.51 17.39 -5.20
N PHE A 83 -2.76 18.37 -4.75
CA PHE A 83 -1.73 18.18 -3.73
C PHE A 83 -1.72 19.31 -2.70
N ALA A 84 -1.18 19.02 -1.53
CA ALA A 84 -0.87 19.98 -0.49
C ALA A 84 0.62 19.91 -0.18
N HIS A 85 1.31 21.01 -0.42
CA HIS A 85 2.69 21.17 0.02
C HIS A 85 2.73 21.42 1.53
N THR A 86 3.67 20.81 2.20
CA THR A 86 3.98 21.06 3.62
C THR A 86 5.48 20.94 3.84
N ASP A 87 6.02 21.75 4.71
CA ASP A 87 7.43 21.66 5.11
C ASP A 87 7.64 20.54 6.13
N ASP A 88 6.57 20.17 6.85
CA ASP A 88 6.57 19.10 7.84
C ASP A 88 5.32 18.22 7.72
N LEU A 89 5.54 16.95 7.39
CA LEU A 89 4.50 15.94 7.26
C LEU A 89 3.82 15.60 8.60
N CYS A 90 4.54 15.70 9.71
CA CYS A 90 3.97 15.46 11.05
C CYS A 90 3.00 16.57 11.44
N VAL A 91 3.31 17.82 11.10
CA VAL A 91 2.39 18.96 11.30
C VAL A 91 1.14 18.80 10.45
N ALA A 92 1.29 18.35 9.20
CA ALA A 92 0.15 18.05 8.35
C ALA A 92 -0.72 16.92 8.92
N ALA A 93 -0.11 15.86 9.44
CA ALA A 93 -0.80 14.75 10.10
C ALA A 93 -1.62 15.23 11.32
N LYS A 94 -1.01 16.01 12.19
CA LYS A 94 -1.70 16.61 13.35
C LYS A 94 -2.92 17.45 12.93
N ARG A 95 -2.77 18.33 11.93
CA ARG A 95 -3.90 19.14 11.42
C ARG A 95 -5.05 18.29 10.84
N ILE A 96 -4.75 17.14 10.24
CA ILE A 96 -5.77 16.22 9.74
C ILE A 96 -6.46 15.51 10.89
N ALA A 97 -5.70 15.04 11.88
CA ALA A 97 -6.22 14.38 13.07
C ALA A 97 -7.11 15.34 13.90
N ASP A 98 -6.66 16.57 14.16
CA ASP A 98 -7.44 17.56 14.92
C ASP A 98 -8.81 17.85 14.29
N ARG A 99 -8.89 17.87 12.96
CA ARG A 99 -10.17 18.04 12.27
C ARG A 99 -11.11 16.83 12.40
N CYS A 100 -10.63 15.65 12.82
CA CYS A 100 -11.47 14.50 13.09
C CYS A 100 -12.23 14.62 14.43
N LYS A 101 -11.76 15.49 15.32
CA LYS A 101 -12.39 15.73 16.62
C LYS A 101 -13.81 16.33 16.49
N GLU A 102 -14.11 16.97 15.35
CA GLU A 102 -15.36 17.70 15.11
C GLU A 102 -16.47 16.88 14.44
N ASN A 103 -16.26 15.58 14.15
CA ASN A 103 -17.24 14.66 13.52
C ASN A 103 -17.93 15.24 12.26
N VAL A 104 -17.14 15.74 11.31
CA VAL A 104 -17.68 16.41 10.11
C VAL A 104 -17.61 15.52 8.85
N SER A 105 -16.67 14.57 8.77
CA SER A 105 -16.49 13.74 7.60
C SER A 105 -15.51 12.60 7.81
N ARG A 106 -15.79 11.45 7.23
CA ARG A 106 -14.90 10.29 7.23
C ARG A 106 -13.58 10.61 6.50
N ARG A 107 -12.47 10.30 7.15
CA ARG A 107 -11.12 10.51 6.62
C ARG A 107 -10.36 9.20 6.53
N ILE A 108 -9.86 8.93 5.35
CA ILE A 108 -8.96 7.82 5.10
C ILE A 108 -7.59 8.42 4.81
N VAL A 109 -6.61 7.97 5.56
CA VAL A 109 -5.21 8.40 5.43
C VAL A 109 -4.39 7.20 5.00
N VAL A 110 -3.59 7.37 3.96
CA VAL A 110 -2.61 6.35 3.54
C VAL A 110 -1.22 6.96 3.64
N ILE A 111 -0.39 6.38 4.48
CA ILE A 111 1.00 6.80 4.70
C ILE A 111 1.90 5.87 3.90
N ASN A 112 2.51 6.39 2.85
CA ASN A 112 3.44 5.67 1.99
C ASN A 112 4.43 6.66 1.35
N THR A 113 5.36 7.18 2.13
CA THR A 113 6.36 8.14 1.64
C THR A 113 7.49 7.48 0.86
N GLY A 114 7.64 6.17 0.97
CA GLY A 114 8.80 5.41 0.48
C GLY A 114 9.98 5.41 1.45
N ASP A 115 9.86 6.10 2.58
CA ASP A 115 10.84 6.19 3.66
C ASP A 115 10.19 5.71 4.95
N GLU A 116 10.68 4.61 5.50
CA GLU A 116 10.08 3.95 6.66
C GLU A 116 10.17 4.81 7.93
N GLU A 117 11.26 5.55 8.12
CA GLU A 117 11.38 6.43 9.28
C GLU A 117 10.37 7.58 9.23
N LYS A 118 10.15 8.16 8.04
CA LYS A 118 9.12 9.17 7.84
C LYS A 118 7.72 8.59 8.08
N ASN A 119 7.45 7.38 7.57
CA ASN A 119 6.18 6.70 7.79
C ASN A 119 5.90 6.51 9.29
N VAL A 120 6.90 6.03 10.05
CA VAL A 120 6.81 5.86 11.51
C VAL A 120 6.57 7.20 12.22
N LYS A 121 7.31 8.27 11.85
CA LYS A 121 7.14 9.60 12.46
C LYS A 121 5.73 10.16 12.22
N ILE A 122 5.21 10.04 10.99
CA ILE A 122 3.86 10.48 10.64
C ILE A 122 2.82 9.68 11.43
N CYS A 123 2.99 8.36 11.53
CA CYS A 123 2.09 7.48 12.27
C CYS A 123 2.04 7.86 13.76
N ARG A 124 3.20 8.07 14.39
CA ARG A 124 3.30 8.55 15.77
C ARG A 124 2.66 9.92 15.98
N ALA A 125 2.69 10.79 14.97
CA ALA A 125 2.00 12.08 15.06
C ALA A 125 0.47 11.91 15.13
N PHE A 126 -0.12 10.94 14.44
CA PHE A 126 -1.54 10.59 14.60
C PHE A 126 -1.83 10.03 15.98
N ILE A 127 -1.00 9.11 16.50
CA ILE A 127 -1.15 8.52 17.84
C ILE A 127 -1.12 9.60 18.90
N ALA A 128 -0.14 10.49 18.85
CA ALA A 128 -0.04 11.59 19.81
C ALA A 128 -1.30 12.49 19.83
N CYS A 129 -1.96 12.67 18.67
CA CYS A 129 -3.23 13.39 18.63
C CYS A 129 -4.37 12.61 19.28
N ILE A 130 -4.39 11.29 19.13
CA ILE A 130 -5.38 10.41 19.78
C ILE A 130 -5.17 10.40 21.29
N GLU A 131 -3.95 10.23 21.76
CA GLU A 131 -3.60 10.19 23.18
C GLU A 131 -3.96 11.48 23.92
N ASN A 132 -3.74 12.62 23.25
CA ASN A 132 -4.04 13.94 23.80
C ASN A 132 -5.50 14.40 23.61
N ALA A 133 -6.34 13.58 23.01
CA ALA A 133 -7.76 13.89 22.81
C ALA A 133 -8.60 13.52 24.03
N THR A 134 -9.68 14.26 24.24
CA THR A 134 -10.71 13.90 25.23
C THR A 134 -11.44 12.62 24.79
N GLU A 135 -12.10 11.91 25.69
CA GLU A 135 -12.81 10.67 25.37
C GLU A 135 -13.85 10.87 24.24
N ARG A 136 -14.60 11.96 24.27
CA ARG A 136 -15.56 12.30 23.22
C ARG A 136 -14.88 12.55 21.86
N GLU A 137 -13.74 13.23 21.86
CA GLU A 137 -12.96 13.46 20.64
C GLU A 137 -12.38 12.14 20.10
N LYS A 138 -11.94 11.24 20.99
CA LYS A 138 -11.47 9.89 20.60
C LYS A 138 -12.58 9.10 19.91
N GLU A 139 -13.80 9.09 20.48
CA GLU A 139 -14.95 8.44 19.85
C GLU A 139 -15.19 8.94 18.41
N ASN A 140 -15.16 10.27 18.23
CA ASN A 140 -15.29 10.87 16.90
C ASN A 140 -14.12 10.47 15.98
N MET A 141 -12.89 10.48 16.48
CA MET A 141 -11.71 10.08 15.69
C MET A 141 -11.78 8.61 15.27
N PHE A 142 -12.22 7.71 16.16
CA PHE A 142 -12.34 6.29 15.83
C PHE A 142 -13.45 6.00 14.83
N ALA A 143 -14.57 6.75 14.90
CA ALA A 143 -15.65 6.62 13.94
C ALA A 143 -15.26 7.14 12.53
N ASP A 144 -14.53 8.24 12.49
CA ASP A 144 -14.33 9.02 11.26
C ASP A 144 -12.94 8.90 10.64
N MET A 145 -11.94 8.39 11.36
CA MET A 145 -10.56 8.30 10.88
C MET A 145 -10.10 6.85 10.69
N GLN A 146 -9.51 6.57 9.55
CA GLN A 146 -8.81 5.31 9.27
C GLN A 146 -7.44 5.63 8.69
N VAL A 147 -6.39 5.21 9.35
CA VAL A 147 -5.00 5.43 8.94
C VAL A 147 -4.38 4.11 8.52
N TYR A 148 -3.96 4.02 7.28
CA TYR A 148 -3.25 2.87 6.74
C TYR A 148 -1.78 3.25 6.53
N VAL A 149 -0.87 2.62 7.25
CA VAL A 149 0.56 2.78 7.04
C VAL A 149 1.10 1.61 6.21
N VAL A 150 1.65 1.95 5.05
CA VAL A 150 2.22 0.96 4.12
C VAL A 150 3.70 0.84 4.37
N GLY A 151 4.15 -0.33 4.76
CA GLY A 151 5.54 -0.55 5.13
C GLY A 151 6.15 -1.84 4.60
N ASP A 152 7.45 -2.01 4.91
CA ASP A 152 8.25 -3.18 4.60
C ASP A 152 8.22 -4.15 5.79
N SER A 153 8.25 -5.45 5.52
CA SER A 153 8.30 -6.53 6.53
C SER A 153 9.44 -6.38 7.54
N ARG A 154 10.55 -5.75 7.17
CA ARG A 154 11.68 -5.49 8.08
C ARG A 154 11.32 -4.60 9.27
N TYR A 155 10.30 -3.77 9.13
CA TYR A 155 9.82 -2.87 10.17
C TYR A 155 8.51 -3.35 10.80
N GLU A 156 8.10 -4.58 10.53
CA GLU A 156 6.80 -5.13 10.96
C GLU A 156 6.63 -5.06 12.48
N ALA A 157 7.64 -5.43 13.25
CA ALA A 157 7.58 -5.37 14.71
C ALA A 157 7.33 -3.94 15.22
N VAL A 158 7.97 -2.93 14.59
CA VAL A 158 7.77 -1.52 14.93
C VAL A 158 6.34 -1.08 14.61
N TYR A 159 5.81 -1.51 13.45
CA TYR A 159 4.46 -1.16 13.08
C TYR A 159 3.39 -1.88 13.90
N VAL A 160 3.61 -3.14 14.27
CA VAL A 160 2.72 -3.90 15.15
C VAL A 160 2.64 -3.22 16.51
N ASP A 161 3.76 -2.80 17.09
CA ASP A 161 3.80 -2.02 18.33
C ASP A 161 3.01 -0.70 18.18
N ILE A 162 3.27 0.08 17.14
CA ILE A 162 2.59 1.34 16.87
C ILE A 162 1.08 1.14 16.70
N VAL A 163 0.67 0.11 15.96
CA VAL A 163 -0.75 -0.17 15.69
C VAL A 163 -1.47 -0.59 16.96
N SER A 164 -0.80 -1.28 17.89
CA SER A 164 -1.39 -1.64 19.19
C SER A 164 -1.81 -0.41 20.00
N HIS A 165 -1.14 0.72 19.83
CA HIS A 165 -1.46 2.01 20.44
C HIS A 165 -2.43 2.86 19.59
N GLY A 166 -2.79 2.40 18.41
CA GLY A 166 -3.63 3.14 17.44
C GLY A 166 -5.15 2.99 17.64
N TYR A 167 -5.57 2.36 18.73
CA TYR A 167 -6.98 2.22 19.13
C TYR A 167 -7.92 1.70 18.03
N GLY A 168 -7.42 0.82 17.17
CA GLY A 168 -8.19 0.22 16.07
C GLY A 168 -8.42 1.10 14.84
N CYS A 169 -8.02 2.37 14.85
CA CYS A 169 -8.13 3.24 13.67
C CYS A 169 -6.84 3.35 12.85
N ILE A 170 -5.74 2.77 13.33
CA ILE A 170 -4.45 2.72 12.63
C ILE A 170 -4.16 1.27 12.22
N HIS A 171 -3.83 1.06 10.95
CA HIS A 171 -3.63 -0.26 10.36
C HIS A 171 -2.28 -0.31 9.64
N TYR A 172 -1.50 -1.33 9.92
CA TYR A 172 -0.30 -1.65 9.16
C TYR A 172 -0.65 -2.49 7.93
N VAL A 173 -0.05 -2.16 6.81
CA VAL A 173 -0.20 -2.89 5.54
C VAL A 173 1.16 -3.27 5.02
N ASN A 174 1.53 -4.54 5.13
CA ASN A 174 2.69 -5.09 4.47
C ASN A 174 2.36 -5.28 2.97
N LYS A 175 2.95 -4.42 2.12
CA LYS A 175 2.66 -4.43 0.67
C LYS A 175 3.05 -5.74 -0.01
N TYR A 176 4.15 -6.35 0.40
CA TYR A 176 4.64 -7.60 -0.21
C TYR A 176 3.79 -8.80 0.20
N GLN A 177 3.36 -8.85 1.47
CA GLN A 177 2.45 -9.87 1.96
C GLN A 177 1.08 -9.77 1.25
N ARG A 178 0.55 -8.56 1.06
CA ARG A 178 -0.71 -8.38 0.31
C ARG A 178 -0.61 -8.84 -1.13
N ILE A 179 0.51 -8.56 -1.81
CA ILE A 179 0.77 -9.06 -3.17
C ILE A 179 0.85 -10.59 -3.16
N ALA A 180 1.57 -11.17 -2.19
CA ALA A 180 1.71 -12.62 -2.06
C ALA A 180 0.35 -13.30 -1.83
N MET A 181 -0.47 -12.78 -0.94
CA MET A 181 -1.83 -13.30 -0.70
C MET A 181 -2.69 -13.25 -1.96
N GLN A 182 -2.70 -12.12 -2.66
CA GLN A 182 -3.45 -11.98 -3.92
C GLN A 182 -2.93 -12.93 -5.02
N PHE A 183 -1.61 -13.16 -5.06
CA PHE A 183 -1.01 -14.09 -6.00
C PHE A 183 -1.46 -15.53 -5.73
N ILE A 184 -1.37 -15.99 -4.48
CA ILE A 184 -1.76 -17.35 -4.08
C ILE A 184 -3.29 -17.54 -4.23
N GLU A 185 -4.10 -16.54 -3.91
CA GLU A 185 -5.55 -16.58 -4.12
C GLU A 185 -5.90 -16.74 -5.61
N LYS A 186 -5.20 -16.01 -6.47
CA LYS A 186 -5.45 -16.05 -7.93
C LYS A 186 -4.89 -17.32 -8.58
N TYR A 187 -3.80 -17.85 -8.06
CA TYR A 187 -3.07 -19.02 -8.60
C TYR A 187 -2.81 -20.04 -7.48
N PRO A 188 -3.86 -20.66 -6.92
CA PRO A 188 -3.69 -21.70 -5.90
C PRO A 188 -3.00 -22.92 -6.52
N PHE A 189 -2.18 -23.63 -5.75
CA PHE A 189 -1.47 -24.82 -6.25
C PHE A 189 -2.41 -25.90 -6.73
N THR A 190 -3.59 -26.01 -6.11
CA THR A 190 -4.64 -26.95 -6.52
C THR A 190 -5.12 -26.73 -7.96
N GLN A 191 -4.95 -25.53 -8.51
CA GLN A 191 -5.25 -25.24 -9.93
C GLN A 191 -4.39 -26.05 -10.90
N PHE A 192 -3.20 -26.47 -10.48
CA PHE A 192 -2.26 -27.22 -11.28
C PHE A 192 -2.30 -28.73 -11.01
N MET A 193 -3.24 -29.17 -10.15
CA MET A 193 -3.46 -30.56 -9.80
C MET A 193 -4.78 -31.03 -10.41
N ASP A 194 -4.79 -32.27 -10.87
CA ASP A 194 -5.97 -32.93 -11.41
C ASP A 194 -6.24 -34.26 -10.66
N ASP A 195 -7.19 -35.04 -11.16
CA ASP A 195 -7.58 -36.34 -10.62
C ASP A 195 -6.46 -37.38 -10.59
N ARG A 196 -5.34 -37.16 -11.30
CA ARG A 196 -4.12 -37.98 -11.20
C ARG A 196 -3.35 -37.67 -9.93
N HIS A 197 -3.46 -36.48 -9.39
CA HIS A 197 -2.68 -35.99 -8.25
C HIS A 197 -3.50 -35.95 -6.95
N ILE A 198 -4.78 -35.65 -7.04
CA ILE A 198 -5.68 -35.50 -5.88
C ILE A 198 -6.79 -36.57 -5.97
N ASP A 199 -7.07 -37.20 -4.86
CA ASP A 199 -8.29 -37.95 -4.64
C ASP A 199 -9.34 -36.97 -4.09
N TYR A 200 -10.32 -36.63 -4.92
CA TYR A 200 -11.37 -35.65 -4.56
C TYR A 200 -12.40 -36.20 -3.56
N ASP A 201 -12.51 -37.51 -3.40
CA ASP A 201 -13.41 -38.11 -2.41
C ASP A 201 -12.87 -37.96 -0.99
N THR A 202 -11.56 -38.08 -0.84
CA THR A 202 -10.85 -37.96 0.44
C THR A 202 -10.17 -36.63 0.65
N ALA A 203 -10.06 -35.80 -0.39
CA ALA A 203 -9.29 -34.55 -0.44
C ALA A 203 -7.78 -34.73 -0.12
N LEU A 204 -7.24 -35.92 -0.37
CA LEU A 204 -5.85 -36.25 -0.14
C LEU A 204 -5.04 -36.22 -1.44
N VAL A 205 -3.78 -35.81 -1.35
CA VAL A 205 -2.83 -35.98 -2.45
C VAL A 205 -2.45 -37.46 -2.56
N LYS A 206 -2.53 -38.01 -3.76
CA LYS A 206 -2.24 -39.42 -4.02
C LYS A 206 -0.77 -39.74 -3.71
N GLN A 207 -0.53 -40.97 -3.21
CA GLN A 207 0.82 -41.46 -3.01
C GLN A 207 1.60 -41.44 -4.31
N GLY A 208 2.91 -41.10 -4.24
CA GLY A 208 3.77 -40.97 -5.43
C GLY A 208 3.67 -39.64 -6.16
N THR A 209 2.75 -38.75 -5.79
CA THR A 209 2.73 -37.38 -6.33
C THR A 209 3.84 -36.56 -5.71
N ASP A 210 4.75 -36.02 -6.52
CA ASP A 210 5.77 -35.08 -6.07
C ASP A 210 5.37 -33.64 -6.42
N ILE A 211 5.36 -32.78 -5.41
CA ILE A 211 5.03 -31.37 -5.57
C ILE A 211 6.32 -30.57 -5.55
N ASN A 212 6.72 -30.07 -6.73
CA ASN A 212 7.91 -29.27 -6.92
C ASN A 212 7.54 -27.85 -7.33
N VAL A 213 8.01 -26.85 -6.59
CA VAL A 213 7.79 -25.43 -6.85
C VAL A 213 9.10 -24.78 -7.20
N PHE A 214 9.19 -24.23 -8.40
CA PHE A 214 10.36 -23.51 -8.87
C PHE A 214 10.16 -22.01 -8.75
N MET A 215 11.08 -21.34 -8.05
CA MET A 215 11.06 -19.88 -7.85
C MET A 215 12.30 -19.28 -8.47
N VAL A 216 12.11 -18.37 -9.45
CA VAL A 216 13.20 -17.65 -10.11
C VAL A 216 13.24 -16.22 -9.59
N GLY A 217 14.34 -15.86 -8.94
CA GLY A 217 14.49 -14.62 -8.19
C GLY A 217 13.88 -14.70 -6.78
N PHE A 218 14.64 -14.29 -5.76
CA PHE A 218 14.23 -14.36 -4.36
C PHE A 218 14.23 -12.99 -3.68
N GLY A 219 13.78 -11.97 -4.40
CA GLY A 219 13.55 -10.63 -3.86
C GLY A 219 12.38 -10.59 -2.87
N LYS A 220 12.12 -9.43 -2.25
CA LYS A 220 11.12 -9.26 -1.18
C LYS A 220 9.73 -9.81 -1.50
N THR A 221 9.26 -9.65 -2.73
CA THR A 221 7.96 -10.20 -3.16
C THR A 221 7.99 -11.72 -3.20
N SER A 222 9.02 -12.31 -3.79
CA SER A 222 9.17 -13.78 -3.87
C SER A 222 9.32 -14.42 -2.51
N GLN A 223 10.05 -13.78 -1.59
CA GLN A 223 10.16 -14.22 -0.19
C GLN A 223 8.79 -14.28 0.48
N GLN A 224 7.95 -13.27 0.30
CA GLN A 224 6.59 -13.26 0.87
C GLN A 224 5.68 -14.27 0.17
N ILE A 225 5.80 -14.46 -1.15
CA ILE A 225 5.09 -15.53 -1.87
C ILE A 225 5.50 -16.89 -1.32
N PHE A 226 6.79 -17.14 -1.10
CA PHE A 226 7.29 -18.37 -0.50
C PHE A 226 6.68 -18.59 0.88
N LEU A 227 6.80 -17.64 1.81
CA LEU A 227 6.26 -17.75 3.17
C LEU A 227 4.73 -17.98 3.16
N THR A 228 4.01 -17.21 2.34
CA THR A 228 2.55 -17.36 2.19
C THR A 228 2.20 -18.71 1.58
N SER A 229 2.97 -19.18 0.61
CA SER A 229 2.81 -20.48 -0.04
C SER A 229 3.02 -21.63 0.94
N VAL A 230 4.09 -21.61 1.73
CA VAL A 230 4.36 -22.63 2.76
C VAL A 230 3.24 -22.68 3.79
N ALA A 231 2.71 -21.52 4.20
CA ALA A 231 1.63 -21.45 5.17
C ALA A 231 0.28 -21.98 4.64
N ASN A 232 0.00 -21.77 3.35
CA ASN A 232 -1.32 -22.10 2.76
C ASN A 232 -1.36 -23.43 1.99
N ASN A 233 -0.20 -23.98 1.58
CA ASN A 233 -0.14 -25.21 0.79
C ASN A 233 0.33 -26.41 1.65
N GLN A 234 -0.35 -26.63 2.76
CA GLN A 234 -0.15 -27.80 3.60
C GLN A 234 -1.06 -28.94 3.10
N PHE A 235 -0.55 -29.72 2.18
CA PHE A 235 -1.28 -30.85 1.62
C PHE A 235 -1.16 -32.09 2.54
N LEU A 236 -2.21 -32.91 2.54
CA LEU A 236 -2.22 -34.19 3.25
C LEU A 236 -2.17 -35.34 2.24
N THR A 237 -1.53 -36.43 2.61
CA THR A 237 -1.51 -37.69 1.88
C THR A 237 -1.82 -38.84 2.83
N ALA A 238 -2.27 -39.98 2.33
CA ALA A 238 -2.49 -41.17 3.15
C ALA A 238 -1.13 -41.70 3.66
N GLY A 239 -1.00 -41.79 4.97
CA GLY A 239 0.16 -42.43 5.63
C GLY A 239 0.09 -43.91 5.54
N THR A 240 1.19 -44.58 5.94
CA THR A 240 1.33 -46.05 5.96
C THR A 240 0.40 -46.75 6.96
N ASP A 241 -0.05 -46.02 7.97
CA ASP A 241 -1.02 -46.48 8.98
C ASP A 241 -2.47 -46.12 8.64
N GLY A 242 -2.72 -45.61 7.43
CA GLY A 242 -4.03 -45.13 6.96
C GLY A 242 -4.45 -43.77 7.51
N LYS A 243 -3.63 -43.12 8.35
CA LYS A 243 -3.90 -41.77 8.85
C LYS A 243 -3.35 -40.71 7.88
N PRO A 244 -4.04 -39.58 7.74
CA PRO A 244 -3.49 -38.46 6.96
C PRO A 244 -2.15 -37.97 7.55
N THR A 245 -1.16 -37.82 6.69
CA THR A 245 0.15 -37.26 7.03
C THR A 245 0.46 -36.08 6.13
N LEU A 246 1.30 -35.16 6.60
CA LEU A 246 1.67 -33.99 5.82
C LEU A 246 2.49 -34.40 4.59
N LYS A 247 2.05 -33.98 3.40
CA LYS A 247 2.77 -34.17 2.15
C LYS A 247 3.88 -33.14 2.02
N GLN A 248 5.09 -33.62 1.75
CA GLN A 248 6.23 -32.73 1.53
C GLN A 248 6.09 -31.98 0.19
N VAL A 249 6.32 -30.66 0.23
CA VAL A 249 6.43 -29.78 -0.94
C VAL A 249 7.88 -29.34 -1.07
N HIS A 250 8.47 -29.54 -2.23
CA HIS A 250 9.85 -29.19 -2.51
C HIS A 250 9.93 -27.82 -3.19
N TYR A 251 10.58 -26.85 -2.57
CA TYR A 251 10.81 -25.52 -3.13
C TYR A 251 12.24 -25.42 -3.67
N HIS A 252 12.36 -25.14 -4.96
CA HIS A 252 13.63 -24.92 -5.67
C HIS A 252 13.77 -23.44 -5.95
N ILE A 253 14.72 -22.78 -5.29
CA ILE A 253 14.90 -21.33 -5.39
C ILE A 253 16.17 -21.04 -6.18
N PHE A 254 16.03 -20.26 -7.27
CA PHE A 254 17.12 -19.83 -8.13
C PHE A 254 17.25 -18.30 -8.04
N ASP A 255 18.36 -17.80 -7.46
CA ASP A 255 18.65 -16.37 -7.36
C ASP A 255 20.06 -16.07 -7.89
N ARG A 256 20.26 -14.87 -8.41
CA ARG A 256 21.58 -14.42 -8.90
C ARG A 256 22.57 -14.18 -7.76
N GLU A 257 22.07 -13.88 -6.55
CA GLU A 257 22.87 -13.55 -5.37
C GLU A 257 23.21 -14.77 -4.50
N GLU A 258 23.04 -15.98 -5.03
CA GLU A 258 23.27 -17.23 -4.28
C GLU A 258 24.70 -17.35 -3.71
N ALA A 259 25.69 -16.73 -4.37
CA ALA A 259 27.08 -16.74 -3.93
C ALA A 259 27.39 -15.90 -2.66
N GLU A 260 26.64 -14.83 -2.42
CA GLU A 260 26.81 -13.98 -1.24
C GLU A 260 25.99 -14.47 -0.04
N ASN A 261 24.78 -14.98 -0.26
CA ASN A 261 23.88 -15.42 0.79
C ASN A 261 24.31 -16.78 1.40
N ASN A 262 24.93 -17.67 0.65
CA ASN A 262 25.46 -18.94 1.18
C ASN A 262 26.65 -18.75 2.12
N LYS A 263 27.37 -17.64 2.05
CA LYS A 263 28.42 -17.33 3.04
C LYS A 263 27.84 -17.02 4.43
N ASN A 264 26.63 -16.50 4.51
CA ASN A 264 25.98 -16.12 5.77
C ASN A 264 25.18 -17.27 6.41
N LEU A 265 24.79 -18.30 5.66
CA LEU A 265 24.06 -19.47 6.17
C LEU A 265 24.98 -20.55 6.76
N ASN A 266 26.28 -20.55 6.44
CA ASN A 266 27.25 -21.53 6.94
C ASN A 266 27.98 -21.08 8.22
N HIS A 267 27.54 -20.00 8.88
CA HIS A 267 28.15 -19.47 10.10
C HIS A 267 27.23 -19.51 11.34
N ASN A 268 26.16 -20.32 11.34
CA ASN A 268 25.38 -20.60 12.56
C ASN A 268 25.28 -22.07 12.83
#